data_dbcf89e73ca0d69185b69659e8583970
#
_entry.id   dbcf89e73ca0d69185b69659e8583970
#
_cell.length_a   1.000
_cell.length_b   1.000
_cell.length_c   1.000
_cell.angle_alpha   90.00
_cell.angle_beta   90.00
_cell.angle_gamma   90.00
#
_symmetry.space_group_name_H-M   'P 1'
#
loop_
_entity.id
_entity.type
_entity.pdbx_description
1 polymer ?
#
loop_
_entity_poly.entity_id
_entity_poly.type
_entity_poly.pdbx_seq_one_letter_code
_entity_poly.pdbx_strand_id
1 'polypeptide(L)'
;KARINNHLTAKRRVDRLRYLADIDPLTLIPNRRRFEMSLQQEWKRACRTRLEIAILMIDLDDFKSYNDRYGHDKGDDFLRVVAGELSKQVRRTGDMVARYGGEEFVVLMQKCSLANALHIAELMRAAIERLSLQRFNLNSVELITASIGCAVCIPTRDGAAKHLLVEADRNMYMAKSLGKNRAYCDKTDLVEARQDNAE
;
A
#
# COMPACT_ATOMS: atom_id res chain seq x y z
N LYS A 1 43.74 5.44 9.94
CA LYS A 1 42.93 6.03 8.84
C LYS A 1 42.46 4.96 7.84
N ALA A 2 43.30 4.03 7.36
CA ALA A 2 42.93 2.99 6.39
C ALA A 2 41.79 2.05 6.90
N ARG A 3 41.82 1.65 8.16
CA ARG A 3 40.81 0.76 8.80
C ARG A 3 39.41 1.40 8.86
N ILE A 4 39.34 2.70 9.11
CA ILE A 4 38.09 3.48 9.15
C ILE A 4 37.51 3.62 7.74
N ASN A 5 38.35 3.89 6.74
CA ASN A 5 37.89 3.97 5.34
C ASN A 5 37.37 2.64 4.81
N ASN A 6 38.03 1.52 5.12
CA ASN A 6 37.52 0.19 4.74
C ASN A 6 36.15 -0.14 5.38
N HIS A 7 35.96 0.23 6.65
CA HIS A 7 34.71 0.03 7.35
C HIS A 7 33.57 0.89 6.76
N LEU A 8 33.83 2.15 6.44
CA LEU A 8 32.89 3.05 5.78
C LEU A 8 32.50 2.57 4.37
N THR A 9 33.50 2.09 3.61
CA THR A 9 33.24 1.54 2.26
C THR A 9 32.43 0.26 2.30
N ALA A 10 32.73 -0.65 3.22
CA ALA A 10 31.95 -1.86 3.43
C ALA A 10 30.50 -1.54 3.84
N LYS A 11 30.31 -0.61 4.78
CA LYS A 11 28.99 -0.16 5.21
C LYS A 11 28.19 0.43 4.03
N ARG A 12 28.77 1.33 3.25
CA ARG A 12 28.12 1.91 2.05
C ARG A 12 27.71 0.85 1.02
N ARG A 13 28.54 -0.18 0.81
CA ARG A 13 28.20 -1.29 -0.09
C ARG A 13 27.00 -2.10 0.44
N VAL A 14 27.00 -2.41 1.73
CA VAL A 14 25.87 -3.13 2.38
C VAL A 14 24.59 -2.29 2.32
N ASP A 15 24.66 -0.99 2.60
CA ASP A 15 23.49 -0.10 2.55
C ASP A 15 22.96 0.03 1.11
N ARG A 16 23.85 0.10 0.11
CA ARG A 16 23.45 0.11 -1.31
C ARG A 16 22.82 -1.21 -1.74
N LEU A 17 23.35 -2.35 -1.32
CA LEU A 17 22.77 -3.66 -1.60
C LEU A 17 21.39 -3.82 -0.94
N ARG A 18 21.22 -3.34 0.30
CA ARG A 18 19.94 -3.30 0.99
C ARG A 18 18.94 -2.42 0.24
N TYR A 19 19.35 -1.21 -0.15
CA TYR A 19 18.53 -0.30 -0.93
C TYR A 19 18.02 -0.97 -2.21
N LEU A 20 18.90 -1.58 -3.01
CA LEU A 20 18.54 -2.30 -4.23
C LEU A 20 17.61 -3.49 -3.98
N ALA A 21 17.73 -4.14 -2.81
CA ALA A 21 16.87 -5.23 -2.42
C ALA A 21 15.50 -4.80 -1.86
N ASP A 22 15.32 -3.53 -1.48
CA ASP A 22 14.13 -3.00 -0.80
C ASP A 22 13.23 -2.16 -1.71
N ILE A 23 13.70 -1.80 -2.90
CA ILE A 23 13.01 -0.92 -3.85
C ILE A 23 12.55 -1.73 -5.06
N ASP A 24 11.36 -1.43 -5.55
CA ASP A 24 10.87 -1.93 -6.83
C ASP A 24 11.58 -1.22 -7.99
N PRO A 25 12.22 -1.95 -8.92
CA PRO A 25 13.04 -1.31 -9.97
C PRO A 25 12.22 -0.54 -11.02
N LEU A 26 10.93 -0.87 -11.18
CA LEU A 26 10.07 -0.18 -12.13
C LEU A 26 9.55 1.15 -11.57
N THR A 27 8.99 1.10 -10.37
CA THR A 27 8.24 2.23 -9.78
C THR A 27 9.08 3.09 -8.83
N LEU A 28 10.26 2.61 -8.44
CA LEU A 28 11.21 3.26 -7.51
C LEU A 28 10.64 3.55 -6.10
N ILE A 29 9.53 2.93 -5.76
CA ILE A 29 8.99 2.91 -4.39
C ILE A 29 9.41 1.61 -3.68
N PRO A 30 9.21 1.48 -2.36
CA PRO A 30 9.40 0.25 -1.63
C PRO A 30 8.73 -0.96 -2.31
N ASN A 31 9.38 -2.11 -2.28
CA ASN A 31 8.84 -3.36 -2.75
C ASN A 31 8.12 -4.13 -1.63
N ARG A 32 7.48 -5.26 -1.97
CA ARG A 32 6.78 -6.15 -1.05
C ARG A 32 7.64 -6.55 0.16
N ARG A 33 8.91 -6.91 -0.07
CA ARG A 33 9.82 -7.31 1.01
C ARG A 33 10.02 -6.18 2.03
N ARG A 34 10.22 -4.96 1.56
CA ARG A 34 10.38 -3.79 2.42
C ARG A 34 9.10 -3.48 3.19
N PHE A 35 7.95 -3.60 2.54
CA PHE A 35 6.65 -3.45 3.19
C PHE A 35 6.47 -4.46 4.33
N GLU A 36 6.69 -5.76 4.08
CA GLU A 36 6.52 -6.82 5.08
C GLU A 36 7.42 -6.60 6.31
N MET A 37 8.68 -6.18 6.09
CA MET A 37 9.59 -5.82 7.18
C MET A 37 9.08 -4.62 7.99
N SER A 38 8.60 -3.58 7.31
CA SER A 38 8.06 -2.37 7.96
C SER A 38 6.79 -2.67 8.73
N LEU A 39 5.89 -3.47 8.16
CA LEU A 39 4.66 -3.91 8.83
C LEU A 39 4.98 -4.63 10.16
N GLN A 40 5.94 -5.55 10.18
CA GLN A 40 6.34 -6.24 11.40
C GLN A 40 6.93 -5.30 12.46
N GLN A 41 7.69 -4.29 12.04
CA GLN A 41 8.25 -3.29 12.96
C GLN A 41 7.16 -2.40 13.56
N GLU A 42 6.26 -1.90 12.70
CA GLU A 42 5.18 -1.01 13.13
C GLU A 42 4.10 -1.74 13.93
N TRP A 43 3.83 -3.00 13.62
CA TRP A 43 2.98 -3.86 14.46
C TRP A 43 3.48 -3.92 15.91
N LYS A 44 4.77 -4.26 16.11
CA LYS A 44 5.39 -4.31 17.42
C LYS A 44 5.35 -2.95 18.14
N ARG A 45 5.50 -1.86 17.39
CA ARG A 45 5.43 -0.51 17.93
C ARG A 45 4.00 -0.16 18.34
N ALA A 46 3.02 -0.41 17.48
CA ALA A 46 1.61 -0.14 17.74
C ALA A 46 1.07 -0.97 18.92
N CYS A 47 1.50 -2.25 19.07
CA CYS A 47 1.21 -3.05 20.27
C CYS A 47 1.66 -2.36 21.58
N ARG A 48 2.87 -1.76 21.58
CA ARG A 48 3.39 -1.09 22.77
C ARG A 48 2.69 0.22 23.09
N THR A 49 2.31 0.95 22.05
CA THR A 49 1.71 2.29 22.16
C THR A 49 0.18 2.25 22.21
N ARG A 50 -0.43 1.08 21.96
CA ARG A 50 -1.89 0.89 21.83
C ARG A 50 -2.52 1.87 20.83
N LEU A 51 -1.85 2.08 19.73
CA LEU A 51 -2.31 2.97 18.66
C LEU A 51 -2.74 2.15 17.44
N GLU A 52 -3.72 2.67 16.72
CA GLU A 52 -4.23 2.07 15.50
C GLU A 52 -3.15 2.02 14.41
N ILE A 53 -3.18 0.95 13.63
CA ILE A 53 -2.43 0.77 12.40
C ILE A 53 -3.41 0.44 11.28
N ALA A 54 -3.19 1.00 10.09
CA ALA A 54 -4.04 0.75 8.94
C ALA A 54 -3.23 0.20 7.76
N ILE A 55 -3.87 -0.67 6.98
CA ILE A 55 -3.39 -1.15 5.68
C ILE A 55 -4.44 -0.81 4.63
N LEU A 56 -3.99 -0.30 3.48
CA LEU A 56 -4.78 -0.25 2.26
C LEU A 56 -4.16 -1.21 1.26
N MET A 57 -4.93 -2.16 0.74
CA MET A 57 -4.56 -2.98 -0.42
C MET A 57 -5.24 -2.39 -1.65
N ILE A 58 -4.47 -2.13 -2.70
CA ILE A 58 -4.89 -1.41 -3.91
C ILE A 58 -4.59 -2.28 -5.10
N ASP A 59 -5.55 -2.46 -5.99
CA ASP A 59 -5.38 -3.13 -7.27
C ASP A 59 -5.99 -2.28 -8.39
N LEU A 60 -5.24 -2.15 -9.49
CA LEU A 60 -5.69 -1.39 -10.66
C LEU A 60 -6.69 -2.22 -11.46
N ASP A 61 -7.90 -1.70 -11.58
CA ASP A 61 -8.99 -2.37 -12.28
C ASP A 61 -8.71 -2.47 -13.78
N ASP A 62 -8.91 -3.67 -14.33
CA ASP A 62 -8.79 -3.97 -15.77
C ASP A 62 -7.41 -3.66 -16.38
N PHE A 63 -6.35 -3.57 -15.56
CA PHE A 63 -5.01 -3.24 -16.00
C PHE A 63 -4.45 -4.23 -17.04
N LYS A 64 -4.81 -5.51 -16.95
CA LYS A 64 -4.46 -6.50 -17.96
C LYS A 64 -5.02 -6.13 -19.33
N SER A 65 -6.29 -5.75 -19.41
CA SER A 65 -6.94 -5.33 -20.67
C SER A 65 -6.27 -4.11 -21.28
N TYR A 66 -5.78 -3.19 -20.43
CA TYR A 66 -4.99 -2.05 -20.87
C TYR A 66 -3.65 -2.49 -21.48
N ASN A 67 -2.93 -3.41 -20.83
CA ASN A 67 -1.67 -3.96 -21.35
C ASN A 67 -1.87 -4.70 -22.68
N ASP A 68 -2.93 -5.51 -22.77
CA ASP A 68 -3.25 -6.28 -23.99
C ASP A 68 -3.54 -5.33 -25.19
N ARG A 69 -4.07 -4.14 -24.91
CA ARG A 69 -4.41 -3.15 -25.95
C ARG A 69 -3.26 -2.21 -26.30
N TYR A 70 -2.54 -1.70 -25.31
CA TYR A 70 -1.55 -0.63 -25.49
C TYR A 70 -0.10 -1.10 -25.37
N GLY A 71 0.11 -2.36 -24.97
CA GLY A 71 1.42 -2.96 -24.75
C GLY A 71 1.97 -2.72 -23.34
N HIS A 72 2.87 -3.61 -22.93
CA HIS A 72 3.46 -3.59 -21.60
C HIS A 72 4.26 -2.32 -21.29
N ASP A 73 4.91 -1.72 -22.30
CA ASP A 73 5.68 -0.46 -22.10
C ASP A 73 4.77 0.67 -21.60
N LYS A 74 3.55 0.77 -22.16
CA LYS A 74 2.55 1.77 -21.71
C LYS A 74 2.00 1.44 -20.33
N GLY A 75 1.82 0.16 -20.03
CA GLY A 75 1.46 -0.28 -18.67
C GLY A 75 2.53 0.07 -17.66
N ASP A 76 3.79 -0.14 -17.97
CA ASP A 76 4.91 0.23 -17.12
C ASP A 76 4.97 1.74 -16.86
N ASP A 77 4.73 2.57 -17.89
CA ASP A 77 4.64 4.02 -17.73
C ASP A 77 3.48 4.41 -16.82
N PHE A 78 2.33 3.73 -16.96
CA PHE A 78 1.17 3.96 -16.10
C PHE A 78 1.50 3.61 -14.63
N LEU A 79 2.10 2.45 -14.36
CA LEU A 79 2.51 2.02 -13.02
C LEU A 79 3.50 2.99 -12.35
N ARG A 80 4.47 3.54 -13.10
CA ARG A 80 5.41 4.56 -12.58
C ARG A 80 4.67 5.82 -12.11
N VAL A 81 3.70 6.25 -12.91
CA VAL A 81 2.92 7.46 -12.61
C VAL A 81 2.00 7.24 -11.42
N VAL A 82 1.30 6.09 -11.38
CA VAL A 82 0.45 5.71 -10.24
C VAL A 82 1.26 5.68 -8.94
N ALA A 83 2.43 5.02 -8.95
CA ALA A 83 3.31 4.99 -7.78
C ALA A 83 3.67 6.39 -7.26
N GLY A 84 3.97 7.32 -8.19
CA GLY A 84 4.24 8.72 -7.86
C GLY A 84 3.04 9.45 -7.26
N GLU A 85 1.83 9.23 -7.79
CA GLU A 85 0.60 9.85 -7.25
C GLU A 85 0.20 9.28 -5.89
N LEU A 86 0.28 7.96 -5.71
CA LEU A 86 0.03 7.33 -4.42
C LEU A 86 0.99 7.85 -3.35
N SER A 87 2.28 7.99 -3.69
CA SER A 87 3.29 8.51 -2.77
C SER A 87 3.04 9.94 -2.31
N LYS A 88 2.37 10.77 -3.13
CA LYS A 88 2.00 12.14 -2.76
C LYS A 88 0.91 12.20 -1.68
N GLN A 89 0.07 11.17 -1.57
CA GLN A 89 -1.01 11.09 -0.58
C GLN A 89 -0.51 10.70 0.81
N VAL A 90 0.68 10.08 0.89
CA VAL A 90 1.27 9.57 2.12
C VAL A 90 2.42 10.49 2.55
N ARG A 91 2.14 11.43 3.44
CA ARG A 91 3.10 12.51 3.83
C ARG A 91 3.66 12.38 5.24
N ARG A 92 3.10 11.49 6.08
CA ARG A 92 3.52 11.37 7.48
C ARG A 92 4.78 10.51 7.55
N THR A 93 5.72 10.92 8.39
CA THR A 93 6.90 10.09 8.71
C THR A 93 6.45 8.75 9.29
N GLY A 94 6.85 7.67 8.64
CA GLY A 94 6.52 6.31 9.04
C GLY A 94 5.37 5.66 8.26
N ASP A 95 4.59 6.44 7.51
CA ASP A 95 3.67 5.89 6.54
C ASP A 95 4.43 5.50 5.26
N MET A 96 3.93 4.51 4.53
CA MET A 96 4.65 3.94 3.38
C MET A 96 3.68 3.51 2.29
N VAL A 97 4.05 3.78 1.04
CA VAL A 97 3.49 3.12 -0.14
C VAL A 97 4.51 2.13 -0.66
N ALA A 98 4.08 0.95 -1.06
CA ALA A 98 4.93 -0.06 -1.68
C ALA A 98 4.20 -0.71 -2.87
N ARG A 99 4.98 -1.21 -3.84
CA ARG A 99 4.46 -2.10 -4.87
C ARG A 99 4.45 -3.52 -4.31
N TYR A 100 3.26 -4.11 -4.24
CA TYR A 100 3.08 -5.45 -3.65
C TYR A 100 3.35 -6.55 -4.67
N GLY A 101 2.96 -6.35 -5.93
CA GLY A 101 3.25 -7.23 -7.07
C GLY A 101 2.40 -6.86 -8.27
N GLY A 102 2.87 -7.05 -9.49
CA GLY A 102 2.11 -6.74 -10.71
C GLY A 102 1.55 -5.31 -10.70
N GLU A 103 0.22 -5.20 -10.73
CA GLU A 103 -0.55 -3.96 -10.62
C GLU A 103 -1.03 -3.64 -9.21
N GLU A 104 -0.57 -4.38 -8.21
CA GLU A 104 -0.99 -4.22 -6.81
C GLU A 104 -0.05 -3.30 -6.04
N PHE A 105 -0.63 -2.41 -5.28
CA PHE A 105 0.05 -1.52 -4.34
C PHE A 105 -0.48 -1.72 -2.93
N VAL A 106 0.35 -1.39 -1.94
CA VAL A 106 -0.05 -1.48 -0.53
C VAL A 106 0.41 -0.23 0.21
N VAL A 107 -0.42 0.24 1.12
CA VAL A 107 -0.11 1.38 1.99
C VAL A 107 -0.13 0.94 3.44
N LEU A 108 0.89 1.31 4.18
CA LEU A 108 0.98 1.15 5.63
C LEU A 108 0.86 2.53 6.27
N MET A 109 -0.08 2.69 7.19
CA MET A 109 -0.28 3.95 7.92
C MET A 109 -0.26 3.72 9.43
N GLN A 110 0.50 4.55 10.12
CA GLN A 110 0.61 4.55 11.57
C GLN A 110 -0.38 5.53 12.19
N LYS A 111 -0.90 5.21 13.41
CA LYS A 111 -1.81 6.09 14.15
C LYS A 111 -2.96 6.60 13.26
N CYS A 112 -3.55 5.68 12.51
CA CYS A 112 -4.53 6.00 11.50
C CYS A 112 -5.86 5.33 11.82
N SER A 113 -6.87 6.13 12.13
CA SER A 113 -8.24 5.67 12.35
C SER A 113 -8.89 5.22 11.05
N LEU A 114 -9.95 4.41 11.15
CA LEU A 114 -10.71 3.95 9.99
C LEU A 114 -11.21 5.11 9.12
N ALA A 115 -11.72 6.17 9.73
CA ALA A 115 -12.21 7.33 8.98
C ALA A 115 -11.10 7.98 8.16
N ASN A 116 -9.88 8.12 8.74
CA ASN A 116 -8.73 8.64 8.02
C ASN A 116 -8.23 7.67 6.94
N ALA A 117 -8.22 6.37 7.20
CA ALA A 117 -7.83 5.36 6.23
C ALA A 117 -8.75 5.39 4.99
N LEU A 118 -10.07 5.41 5.20
CA LEU A 118 -11.06 5.51 4.13
C LEU A 118 -10.94 6.84 3.36
N HIS A 119 -10.69 7.94 4.06
CA HIS A 119 -10.47 9.24 3.41
C HIS A 119 -9.24 9.22 2.49
N ILE A 120 -8.11 8.68 2.96
CA ILE A 120 -6.89 8.54 2.14
C ILE A 120 -7.11 7.57 0.98
N ALA A 121 -7.80 6.46 1.20
CA ALA A 121 -8.15 5.52 0.15
C ALA A 121 -8.96 6.18 -0.97
N GLU A 122 -9.96 7.01 -0.62
CA GLU A 122 -10.77 7.72 -1.60
C GLU A 122 -9.98 8.78 -2.37
N LEU A 123 -9.05 9.50 -1.70
CA LEU A 123 -8.13 10.41 -2.37
C LEU A 123 -7.23 9.68 -3.38
N MET A 124 -6.72 8.50 -3.02
CA MET A 124 -5.91 7.65 -3.90
C MET A 124 -6.71 7.15 -5.10
N ARG A 125 -7.93 6.62 -4.86
CA ARG A 125 -8.84 6.18 -5.91
C ARG A 125 -9.11 7.30 -6.92
N ALA A 126 -9.54 8.46 -6.42
CA ALA A 126 -9.84 9.62 -7.26
C ALA A 126 -8.60 10.15 -8.02
N ALA A 127 -7.40 10.05 -7.42
CA ALA A 127 -6.17 10.42 -8.09
C ALA A 127 -5.86 9.49 -9.27
N ILE A 128 -6.04 8.17 -9.12
CA ILE A 128 -5.83 7.18 -10.20
C ILE A 128 -6.84 7.40 -11.33
N GLU A 129 -8.11 7.56 -11.01
CA GLU A 129 -9.16 7.85 -11.99
C GLU A 129 -8.86 9.13 -12.78
N ARG A 130 -8.46 10.19 -12.11
CA ARG A 130 -8.05 11.46 -12.74
C ARG A 130 -6.83 11.30 -13.64
N LEU A 131 -5.84 10.51 -13.24
CA LEU A 131 -4.67 10.20 -14.08
C LEU A 131 -5.07 9.55 -15.39
N SER A 132 -5.95 8.56 -15.34
CA SER A 132 -6.46 7.87 -16.53
C SER A 132 -7.13 8.85 -17.50
N LEU A 133 -7.96 9.75 -17.00
CA LEU A 133 -8.65 10.74 -17.82
C LEU A 133 -7.73 11.82 -18.39
N GLN A 134 -6.93 12.44 -17.53
CA GLN A 134 -6.22 13.67 -17.88
C GLN A 134 -4.85 13.44 -18.50
N ARG A 135 -4.11 12.43 -18.03
CA ARG A 135 -2.73 12.20 -18.48
C ARG A 135 -2.62 11.18 -19.59
N PHE A 136 -3.45 10.15 -19.54
CA PHE A 136 -3.44 9.10 -20.54
C PHE A 136 -4.55 9.25 -21.60
N ASN A 137 -5.41 10.27 -21.41
CA ASN A 137 -6.51 10.61 -22.33
C ASN A 137 -7.40 9.40 -22.66
N LEU A 138 -7.62 8.53 -21.66
CA LEU A 138 -8.48 7.36 -21.79
C LEU A 138 -9.95 7.78 -21.77
N ASN A 139 -10.75 7.18 -22.62
CA ASN A 139 -12.21 7.38 -22.60
C ASN A 139 -12.86 6.55 -21.48
N SER A 140 -14.14 6.75 -21.24
CA SER A 140 -14.87 6.08 -20.15
C SER A 140 -14.90 4.54 -20.24
N VAL A 141 -14.65 3.97 -21.41
CA VAL A 141 -14.63 2.52 -21.64
C VAL A 141 -13.24 1.92 -21.34
N GLU A 142 -12.21 2.74 -21.42
CA GLU A 142 -10.80 2.34 -21.26
C GLU A 142 -10.20 2.82 -19.94
N LEU A 143 -11.04 3.39 -19.09
CA LEU A 143 -10.61 4.03 -17.85
C LEU A 143 -10.01 3.00 -16.88
N ILE A 144 -8.75 3.19 -16.52
CA ILE A 144 -8.14 2.45 -15.41
C ILE A 144 -8.54 3.13 -14.11
N THR A 145 -9.18 2.36 -13.25
CA THR A 145 -9.55 2.77 -11.89
C THR A 145 -8.83 1.91 -10.86
N ALA A 146 -9.16 2.04 -9.60
CA ALA A 146 -8.61 1.20 -8.56
C ALA A 146 -9.69 0.72 -7.58
N SER A 147 -9.59 -0.55 -7.21
CA SER A 147 -10.32 -1.13 -6.08
C SER A 147 -9.41 -1.15 -4.86
N ILE A 148 -9.87 -0.60 -3.75
CA ILE A 148 -9.07 -0.42 -2.54
C ILE A 148 -9.76 -1.07 -1.35
N GLY A 149 -9.08 -2.02 -0.71
CA GLY A 149 -9.50 -2.61 0.55
C GLY A 149 -8.80 -1.96 1.72
N CYS A 150 -9.56 -1.52 2.72
CA CYS A 150 -9.03 -0.92 3.95
C CYS A 150 -9.19 -1.91 5.11
N ALA A 151 -8.16 -2.01 5.96
CA ALA A 151 -8.24 -2.69 7.24
C ALA A 151 -7.53 -1.87 8.33
N VAL A 152 -8.11 -1.80 9.52
CA VAL A 152 -7.58 -1.02 10.65
C VAL A 152 -7.76 -1.81 11.93
N CYS A 153 -6.72 -1.89 12.75
CA CYS A 153 -6.82 -2.47 14.08
C CYS A 153 -5.90 -1.79 15.09
N ILE A 154 -6.15 -2.02 16.37
CA ILE A 154 -5.18 -1.82 17.45
C ILE A 154 -4.49 -3.17 17.67
N PRO A 155 -3.19 -3.31 17.32
CA PRO A 155 -2.50 -4.59 17.45
C PRO A 155 -2.43 -5.10 18.89
N THR A 156 -2.63 -6.41 19.06
CA THR A 156 -2.41 -7.11 20.32
C THR A 156 -1.14 -7.96 20.28
N ARG A 157 -0.63 -8.40 21.43
CA ARG A 157 0.58 -9.24 21.51
C ARG A 157 0.38 -10.62 20.89
N ASP A 158 -0.83 -11.15 21.01
CA ASP A 158 -1.20 -12.47 20.49
C ASP A 158 -1.69 -12.41 19.02
N GLY A 159 -1.90 -11.19 18.50
CA GLY A 159 -2.30 -10.96 17.12
C GLY A 159 -1.13 -11.05 16.15
N ALA A 160 -1.44 -11.31 14.88
CA ALA A 160 -0.47 -11.39 13.80
C ALA A 160 -0.72 -10.30 12.74
N ALA A 161 0.31 -9.54 12.41
CA ALA A 161 0.27 -8.51 11.37
C ALA A 161 -0.26 -9.03 10.01
N LYS A 162 -0.07 -10.33 9.76
CA LYS A 162 -0.58 -11.01 8.56
C LYS A 162 -2.11 -11.00 8.48
N HIS A 163 -2.82 -11.05 9.60
CA HIS A 163 -4.29 -11.05 9.61
C HIS A 163 -4.82 -9.71 9.09
N LEU A 164 -4.24 -8.59 9.53
CA LEU A 164 -4.63 -7.27 9.03
C LEU A 164 -4.41 -7.13 7.51
N LEU A 165 -3.33 -7.73 6.99
CA LEU A 165 -3.07 -7.75 5.55
C LEU A 165 -4.09 -8.59 4.78
N VAL A 166 -4.43 -9.78 5.30
CA VAL A 166 -5.46 -10.66 4.71
C VAL A 166 -6.83 -9.99 4.71
N GLU A 167 -7.15 -9.25 5.76
CA GLU A 167 -8.40 -8.49 5.85
C GLU A 167 -8.44 -7.35 4.82
N ALA A 168 -7.36 -6.59 4.66
CA ALA A 168 -7.27 -5.56 3.61
C ALA A 168 -7.44 -6.16 2.21
N ASP A 169 -6.83 -7.32 1.95
CA ASP A 169 -6.94 -8.05 0.68
C ASP A 169 -8.39 -8.52 0.43
N ARG A 170 -9.04 -9.12 1.43
CA ARG A 170 -10.46 -9.50 1.37
C ARG A 170 -11.35 -8.29 1.06
N ASN A 171 -11.11 -7.16 1.71
CA ASN A 171 -11.87 -5.94 1.49
C ASN A 171 -11.63 -5.35 0.09
N MET A 172 -10.43 -5.48 -0.47
CA MET A 172 -10.15 -5.13 -1.86
C MET A 172 -10.93 -6.02 -2.84
N TYR A 173 -10.99 -7.33 -2.58
CA TYR A 173 -11.81 -8.24 -3.38
C TYR A 173 -13.30 -7.88 -3.30
N MET A 174 -13.81 -7.47 -2.13
CA MET A 174 -15.18 -6.96 -1.98
C MET A 174 -15.39 -5.67 -2.78
N ALA A 175 -14.44 -4.74 -2.80
CA ALA A 175 -14.50 -3.55 -3.64
C ALA A 175 -14.64 -3.91 -5.14
N LYS A 176 -13.88 -4.90 -5.62
CA LYS A 176 -13.99 -5.42 -6.99
C LYS A 176 -15.36 -6.03 -7.28
N SER A 177 -15.86 -6.89 -6.40
CA SER A 177 -17.16 -7.58 -6.56
C SER A 177 -18.35 -6.63 -6.55
N LEU A 178 -18.26 -5.53 -5.81
CA LEU A 178 -19.30 -4.50 -5.72
C LEU A 178 -19.30 -3.52 -6.91
N GLY A 179 -18.48 -3.74 -7.93
CA GLY A 179 -18.46 -2.96 -9.18
C GLY A 179 -17.23 -2.09 -9.36
N LYS A 180 -16.10 -2.41 -8.71
CA LYS A 180 -14.81 -1.74 -8.86
C LYS A 180 -14.84 -0.24 -8.52
N ASN A 181 -13.74 0.47 -8.79
CA ASN A 181 -13.60 1.93 -8.63
C ASN A 181 -14.11 2.45 -7.28
N ARG A 182 -13.70 1.83 -6.19
CA ARG A 182 -14.12 2.20 -4.83
C ARG A 182 -13.15 1.78 -3.75
N ALA A 183 -13.23 2.47 -2.61
CA ALA A 183 -12.69 2.00 -1.36
C ALA A 183 -13.74 1.22 -0.57
N TYR A 184 -13.35 0.11 0.06
CA TYR A 184 -14.22 -0.72 0.89
C TYR A 184 -13.52 -1.10 2.20
N CYS A 185 -14.27 -1.12 3.28
CA CYS A 185 -13.87 -1.66 4.57
C CYS A 185 -15.08 -2.34 5.21
N ASP A 186 -14.91 -3.57 5.66
CA ASP A 186 -15.91 -4.22 6.49
C ASP A 186 -15.87 -3.59 7.90
N LYS A 187 -17.01 -3.08 8.36
CA LYS A 187 -17.12 -2.43 9.66
C LYS A 187 -17.27 -3.41 10.82
N THR A 188 -17.54 -4.68 10.52
CA THR A 188 -17.86 -5.71 11.51
C THR A 188 -16.64 -6.05 12.37
N ASP A 189 -15.45 -6.03 11.81
CA ASP A 189 -14.21 -6.46 12.45
C ASP A 189 -13.70 -5.47 13.52
N LEU A 190 -14.16 -4.21 13.51
CA LEU A 190 -13.83 -3.22 14.54
C LEU A 190 -14.58 -3.44 15.87
N VAL A 191 -15.68 -4.18 15.84
CA VAL A 191 -16.54 -4.42 17.02
C VAL A 191 -15.99 -5.58 17.83
N GLU A 192 -15.49 -6.64 17.21
CA GLU A 192 -14.97 -7.83 17.90
C GLU A 192 -13.69 -7.53 18.67
N ALA A 193 -12.78 -6.71 18.13
CA ALA A 193 -11.56 -6.27 18.84
C ALA A 193 -11.85 -5.40 20.08
N ARG A 194 -13.07 -4.85 20.22
CA ARG A 194 -13.48 -4.07 21.40
C ARG A 194 -14.25 -4.88 22.45
N GLN A 195 -14.88 -6.00 22.06
CA GLN A 195 -15.68 -6.81 22.99
C GLN A 195 -14.83 -7.74 23.86
N ASP A 196 -13.67 -8.21 23.39
CA ASP A 196 -12.74 -9.04 24.18
C ASP A 196 -11.98 -8.28 25.28
N ASN A 197 -12.19 -6.97 25.44
CA ASN A 197 -11.58 -6.16 26.49
C ASN A 197 -12.58 -5.68 27.58
N ALA A 198 -13.79 -6.24 27.62
CA ALA A 198 -14.86 -5.84 28.57
C ALA A 198 -15.27 -6.95 29.56
N GLU A 199 -14.47 -8.05 29.69
CA GLU A 199 -14.61 -9.04 30.77
C GLU A 199 -13.39 -9.11 31.66
#